data_0f8177bbf25d175a60686d68b6d61e3e
#
_entry.id   0f8177bbf25d175a60686d68b6d61e3e
#
_cell.length_a   1.000
_cell.length_b   1.000
_cell.length_c   1.000
_cell.angle_alpha   90.00
_cell.angle_beta   90.00
_cell.angle_gamma   90.00
#
_symmetry.space_group_name_H-M   'P 1'
#
loop_
_entity.id
_entity.type
_entity.pdbx_description
1 polymer ?
#
loop_
_entity_poly.entity_id
_entity_poly.type
_entity_poly.pdbx_seq_one_letter_code
_entity_poly.pdbx_strand_id
1 'polypeptide(L)'
;MPLDCLLTAMHSSLKRLDKEQKRLIMIGGKGGVGKTTCASAIALHFSRQGKKTLIISSDPTPSLSDIFEMEIGDIETPIEHAKDLYGIEISSEGVLKKWKERFGPEIYEVVSSFTSLDYDFVDYIGGAPGI
;
A
#
# COMPACT_ATOMS: atom_id res chain seq x y z
N MET A 1 6.28 27.87 -14.06
CA MET A 1 5.94 28.22 -12.67
C MET A 1 7.25 28.28 -11.89
N PRO A 2 7.55 29.39 -11.21
CA PRO A 2 8.79 29.50 -10.44
C PRO A 2 8.84 28.46 -9.31
N LEU A 3 10.03 27.92 -9.05
CA LEU A 3 10.25 26.90 -8.01
C LEU A 3 9.77 27.36 -6.62
N ASP A 4 9.92 28.63 -6.32
CA ASP A 4 9.49 29.27 -5.06
C ASP A 4 7.97 29.22 -4.88
N CYS A 5 7.20 29.32 -5.94
CA CYS A 5 5.75 29.24 -5.91
C CYS A 5 5.28 27.81 -5.59
N LEU A 6 5.94 26.80 -6.15
CA LEU A 6 5.69 25.38 -5.85
C LEU A 6 6.04 25.04 -4.41
N LEU A 7 7.19 25.47 -3.93
CA LEU A 7 7.62 25.26 -2.54
C LEU A 7 6.66 25.92 -1.54
N THR A 8 6.20 27.14 -1.83
CA THR A 8 5.23 27.85 -0.99
C THR A 8 3.88 27.15 -0.97
N ALA A 9 3.39 26.67 -2.12
CA ALA A 9 2.13 25.93 -2.22
C ALA A 9 2.19 24.59 -1.48
N MET A 10 3.28 23.84 -1.61
CA MET A 10 3.51 22.60 -0.87
C MET A 10 3.54 22.84 0.64
N HIS A 11 4.26 23.88 1.09
CA HIS A 11 4.36 24.20 2.51
C HIS A 11 3.01 24.59 3.12
N SER A 12 2.18 25.36 2.39
CA SER A 12 0.83 25.72 2.84
C SER A 12 -0.11 24.51 2.91
N SER A 13 0.01 23.56 1.96
CA SER A 13 -0.79 22.33 1.93
C SER A 13 -0.43 21.39 3.08
N LEU A 14 0.84 21.21 3.40
CA LEU A 14 1.28 20.40 4.54
C LEU A 14 0.82 21.01 5.87
N LYS A 15 0.91 22.32 6.05
CA LYS A 15 0.38 23.01 7.24
C LYS A 15 -1.12 22.82 7.41
N ARG A 16 -1.87 22.74 6.31
CA ARG A 16 -3.31 22.45 6.37
C ARG A 16 -3.56 21.03 6.86
N LEU A 17 -2.82 20.03 6.35
CA LEU A 17 -2.91 18.64 6.82
C LEU A 17 -2.55 18.53 8.32
N ASP A 18 -1.56 19.27 8.79
CA ASP A 18 -1.20 19.31 10.21
C ASP A 18 -2.34 19.79 11.11
N LYS A 19 -3.07 20.81 10.67
CA LYS A 19 -4.23 21.36 11.42
C LYS A 19 -5.41 20.43 11.45
N GLU A 20 -5.65 19.66 10.39
CA GLU A 20 -6.82 18.78 10.26
C GLU A 20 -6.70 17.49 11.09
N GLN A 21 -5.53 17.15 11.62
CA GLN A 21 -5.26 15.97 12.46
C GLN A 21 -5.85 14.67 11.90
N LYS A 22 -5.80 14.49 10.59
CA LYS A 22 -6.31 13.29 9.92
C LYS A 22 -5.50 12.05 10.34
N ARG A 23 -6.21 10.98 10.60
CA ARG A 23 -5.60 9.67 10.92
C ARG A 23 -5.35 8.81 9.67
N LEU A 24 -6.06 9.08 8.59
CA LEU A 24 -5.94 8.39 7.31
C LEU A 24 -5.90 9.42 6.18
N ILE A 25 -4.91 9.31 5.33
CA ILE A 25 -4.77 10.12 4.11
C ILE A 25 -4.65 9.14 2.94
N MET A 26 -5.53 9.27 1.97
CA MET A 26 -5.53 8.45 0.76
C MET A 26 -5.07 9.28 -0.44
N ILE A 27 -4.11 8.75 -1.20
CA ILE A 27 -3.58 9.39 -2.40
C ILE A 27 -3.89 8.50 -3.60
N GLY A 28 -4.75 9.00 -4.48
CA GLY A 28 -5.18 8.31 -5.69
C GLY A 28 -4.78 9.06 -6.96
N GLY A 29 -4.70 8.34 -8.07
CA GLY A 29 -4.41 8.90 -9.39
C GLY A 29 -3.97 7.83 -10.39
N LYS A 30 -3.78 8.22 -11.64
CA LYS A 30 -3.26 7.35 -12.70
C LYS A 30 -1.81 6.91 -12.41
N GLY A 31 -1.35 5.83 -13.05
CA GLY A 31 0.04 5.40 -13.00
C GLY A 31 1.02 6.50 -13.45
N GLY A 32 2.17 6.61 -12.82
CA GLY A 32 3.24 7.54 -13.20
C GLY A 32 3.02 9.02 -12.86
N VAL A 33 1.98 9.38 -12.11
CA VAL A 33 1.72 10.80 -11.74
C VAL A 33 2.39 11.24 -10.42
N GLY A 34 3.19 10.37 -9.79
CA GLY A 34 3.92 10.70 -8.55
C GLY A 34 3.15 10.45 -7.26
N LYS A 35 2.15 9.57 -7.26
CA LYS A 35 1.39 9.18 -6.04
C LYS A 35 2.28 8.76 -4.89
N THR A 36 3.17 7.80 -5.16
CA THR A 36 4.05 7.22 -4.14
C THR A 36 5.07 8.24 -3.64
N THR A 37 5.60 9.08 -4.53
CA THR A 37 6.50 10.18 -4.15
C THR A 37 5.81 11.16 -3.21
N CYS A 38 4.59 11.60 -3.53
CA CYS A 38 3.81 12.48 -2.66
C CYS A 38 3.45 11.82 -1.33
N ALA A 39 3.02 10.56 -1.35
CA ALA A 39 2.71 9.81 -0.14
C ALA A 39 3.91 9.67 0.78
N SER A 40 5.08 9.35 0.21
CA SER A 40 6.34 9.22 0.96
C SER A 40 6.78 10.54 1.57
N ALA A 41 6.65 11.66 0.85
CA ALA A 41 6.96 12.98 1.36
C ALA A 41 6.05 13.39 2.53
N ILE A 42 4.75 13.13 2.43
CA ILE A 42 3.77 13.39 3.49
C ILE A 42 4.06 12.50 4.71
N ALA A 43 4.34 11.23 4.50
CA ALA A 43 4.67 10.28 5.57
C ALA A 43 5.94 10.70 6.33
N LEU A 44 7.00 11.10 5.61
CA LEU A 44 8.21 11.65 6.19
C LEU A 44 7.94 12.94 6.99
N HIS A 45 7.09 13.81 6.48
CA HIS A 45 6.72 15.05 7.18
C HIS A 45 6.09 14.74 8.55
N PHE A 46 5.12 13.82 8.61
CA PHE A 46 4.49 13.46 9.86
C PHE A 46 5.43 12.72 10.82
N SER A 47 6.27 11.82 10.32
CA SER A 47 7.22 11.09 11.15
C SER A 47 8.26 12.05 11.80
N ARG A 48 8.71 13.06 11.06
CA ARG A 48 9.59 14.10 11.59
C ARG A 48 8.97 14.97 12.69
N GLN A 49 7.65 15.03 12.73
CA GLN A 49 6.89 15.67 13.82
C GLN A 49 6.67 14.74 15.03
N GLY A 50 7.28 13.57 15.02
CA GLY A 50 7.13 12.57 16.10
C GLY A 50 5.82 11.79 16.05
N LYS A 51 5.11 11.81 14.92
CA LYS A 51 3.90 11.00 14.73
C LYS A 51 4.28 9.63 14.18
N LYS A 52 3.89 8.56 14.87
CA LYS A 52 4.03 7.20 14.35
C LYS A 52 3.21 7.08 13.05
N THR A 53 3.89 6.83 11.95
CA THR A 53 3.31 6.90 10.60
C THR A 53 3.54 5.59 9.86
N LEU A 54 2.49 5.08 9.22
CA LEU A 54 2.54 3.93 8.34
C LEU A 54 2.17 4.37 6.93
N ILE A 55 3.04 4.10 5.96
CA ILE A 55 2.75 4.25 4.54
C ILE A 55 2.46 2.90 3.90
N ILE A 56 1.35 2.81 3.18
CA ILE A 56 0.91 1.58 2.51
C ILE A 56 0.80 1.86 1.01
N SER A 57 1.49 1.07 0.21
CA SER A 57 1.33 1.05 -1.25
C SER A 57 0.57 -0.20 -1.67
N SER A 58 -0.46 -0.01 -2.50
CA SER A 58 -1.18 -1.08 -3.20
C SER A 58 -0.90 -1.08 -4.70
N ASP A 59 0.14 -0.37 -5.14
CA ASP A 59 0.57 -0.36 -6.53
C ASP A 59 1.18 -1.73 -6.89
N PRO A 60 0.85 -2.33 -8.05
CA PRO A 60 1.43 -3.61 -8.46
C PRO A 60 2.95 -3.56 -8.67
N THR A 61 3.52 -2.38 -8.88
CA THR A 61 4.97 -2.20 -8.99
C THR A 61 5.58 -1.77 -7.66
N PRO A 62 6.71 -2.37 -7.23
CA PRO A 62 7.39 -1.98 -6.00
C PRO A 62 7.91 -0.54 -6.13
N SER A 63 7.21 0.39 -5.50
CA SER A 63 7.48 1.82 -5.59
C SER A 63 7.99 2.44 -4.29
N LEU A 64 7.61 1.89 -3.12
CA LEU A 64 8.16 2.31 -1.82
C LEU A 64 9.60 1.81 -1.67
N SER A 65 9.87 0.57 -2.06
CA SER A 65 11.21 -0.02 -2.03
C SER A 65 12.21 0.81 -2.85
N ASP A 66 11.78 1.30 -4.01
CA ASP A 66 12.61 2.17 -4.86
C ASP A 66 12.85 3.55 -4.22
N ILE A 67 11.81 4.15 -3.62
CA ILE A 67 11.92 5.49 -3.03
C ILE A 67 12.79 5.48 -1.76
N PHE A 68 12.66 4.45 -0.94
CA PHE A 68 13.42 4.34 0.31
C PHE A 68 14.71 3.52 0.18
N GLU A 69 15.03 3.04 -1.03
CA GLU A 69 16.25 2.26 -1.35
C GLU A 69 16.45 1.07 -0.40
N MET A 70 15.35 0.41 -0.04
CA MET A 70 15.34 -0.74 0.87
C MET A 70 14.23 -1.73 0.49
N GLU A 71 14.36 -2.98 0.89
CA GLU A 71 13.33 -3.98 0.66
C GLU A 71 12.15 -3.77 1.61
N ILE A 72 10.98 -3.50 1.05
CA ILE A 72 9.70 -3.37 1.77
C ILE A 72 8.75 -4.42 1.22
N GLY A 73 8.27 -5.30 2.08
CA GLY A 73 7.35 -6.37 1.72
C GLY A 73 5.92 -6.11 2.22
N ASP A 74 5.17 -7.19 2.35
CA ASP A 74 3.76 -7.20 2.77
C ASP A 74 3.58 -7.20 4.31
N ILE A 75 4.64 -6.94 5.04
CA ILE A 75 4.66 -6.77 6.50
C ILE A 75 5.15 -5.37 6.88
N GLU A 76 4.74 -4.89 8.05
CA GLU A 76 5.18 -3.60 8.58
C GLU A 76 6.70 -3.58 8.74
N THR A 77 7.38 -2.81 7.90
CA THR A 77 8.83 -2.70 7.85
C THR A 77 9.25 -1.30 8.30
N PRO A 78 10.09 -1.15 9.33
CA PRO A 78 10.59 0.16 9.73
C PRO A 78 11.48 0.75 8.63
N ILE A 79 11.25 2.02 8.28
CA ILE A 79 12.03 2.72 7.25
C ILE A 79 13.35 3.19 7.85
N GLU A 80 14.45 2.77 7.22
CA GLU A 80 15.79 3.21 7.62
C GLU A 80 15.90 4.74 7.55
N HIS A 81 16.64 5.32 8.49
CA HIS A 81 16.88 6.76 8.60
C HIS A 81 15.63 7.64 8.85
N ALA A 82 14.45 7.04 9.10
CA ALA A 82 13.23 7.76 9.44
C ALA A 82 12.63 7.22 10.75
N LYS A 83 12.72 7.99 11.81
CA LYS A 83 12.14 7.61 13.10
C LYS A 83 10.62 7.56 13.00
N ASP A 84 10.02 6.52 13.60
CA ASP A 84 8.56 6.36 13.66
C ASP A 84 7.85 6.28 12.29
N LEU A 85 8.57 5.89 11.22
CA LEU A 85 8.03 5.62 9.90
C LEU A 85 8.15 4.15 9.55
N TYR A 86 7.04 3.58 9.07
CA TYR A 86 6.92 2.19 8.67
C TYR A 86 6.32 2.10 7.28
N GLY A 87 6.70 1.10 6.50
CA GLY A 87 6.21 0.86 5.15
C GLY A 87 5.62 -0.54 4.96
N ILE A 88 4.62 -0.64 4.11
CA ILE A 88 4.07 -1.90 3.60
C ILE A 88 3.87 -1.75 2.09
N GLU A 89 4.37 -2.70 1.31
CA GLU A 89 4.00 -2.89 -0.11
C GLU A 89 3.11 -4.11 -0.24
N ILE A 90 1.83 -3.88 -0.56
CA ILE A 90 0.85 -4.94 -0.73
C ILE A 90 0.96 -5.47 -2.16
N SER A 91 1.42 -6.71 -2.33
CA SER A 91 1.38 -7.39 -3.63
C SER A 91 0.06 -8.12 -3.84
N SER A 92 -0.41 -8.14 -5.08
CA SER A 92 -1.60 -8.91 -5.47
C SER A 92 -1.44 -10.40 -5.15
N GLU A 93 -0.24 -10.93 -5.34
CA GLU A 93 0.09 -12.33 -5.02
C GLU A 93 0.02 -12.61 -3.52
N GLY A 94 0.58 -11.73 -2.69
CA GLY A 94 0.53 -11.86 -1.23
C GLY A 94 -0.88 -11.78 -0.68
N VAL A 95 -1.71 -10.89 -1.21
CA VAL A 95 -3.13 -10.78 -0.84
C VAL A 95 -3.89 -12.04 -1.25
N LEU A 96 -3.69 -12.50 -2.47
CA LEU A 96 -4.35 -13.70 -2.99
C LEU A 96 -3.96 -14.95 -2.19
N LYS A 97 -2.68 -15.09 -1.85
CA LYS A 97 -2.21 -16.19 -1.01
C LYS A 97 -2.90 -16.20 0.36
N LYS A 98 -2.91 -15.07 1.07
CA LYS A 98 -3.58 -14.93 2.36
C LYS A 98 -5.09 -15.18 2.27
N TRP A 99 -5.72 -14.75 1.19
CA TRP A 99 -7.12 -15.00 0.92
C TRP A 99 -7.41 -16.49 0.72
N LYS A 100 -6.59 -17.19 -0.09
CA LYS A 100 -6.70 -18.64 -0.31
C LYS A 100 -6.48 -19.42 0.99
N GLU A 101 -5.49 -19.06 1.79
CA GLU A 101 -5.22 -19.70 3.08
C GLU A 101 -6.41 -19.57 4.04
N ARG A 102 -7.06 -18.41 4.04
CA ARG A 102 -8.17 -18.09 4.95
C ARG A 102 -9.51 -18.68 4.50
N PHE A 103 -9.83 -18.58 3.22
CA PHE A 103 -11.16 -18.91 2.68
C PHE A 103 -11.18 -20.15 1.76
N GLY A 104 -10.02 -20.62 1.32
CA GLY A 104 -9.90 -21.74 0.42
C GLY A 104 -10.63 -23.00 0.90
N PRO A 105 -10.47 -23.45 2.15
CA PRO A 105 -11.17 -24.61 2.69
C PRO A 105 -12.71 -24.47 2.66
N GLU A 106 -13.22 -23.29 3.03
CA GLU A 106 -14.66 -22.99 3.04
C GLU A 106 -15.24 -22.96 1.62
N ILE A 107 -14.51 -22.36 0.67
CA ILE A 107 -14.92 -22.32 -0.74
C ILE A 107 -14.90 -23.73 -1.33
N TYR A 108 -13.89 -24.52 -1.02
CA TYR A 108 -13.80 -25.91 -1.47
C TYR A 108 -14.99 -26.74 -0.95
N GLU A 109 -15.35 -26.59 0.32
CA GLU A 109 -16.49 -27.29 0.93
C GLU A 109 -17.80 -26.91 0.21
N VAL A 110 -18.03 -25.63 -0.06
CA VAL A 110 -19.21 -25.16 -0.78
C VAL A 110 -19.26 -25.70 -2.20
N VAL A 111 -18.16 -25.57 -2.94
CA VAL A 111 -18.10 -25.98 -4.35
C VAL A 111 -18.18 -27.50 -4.49
N SER A 112 -17.52 -28.25 -3.63
CA SER A 112 -17.55 -29.73 -3.64
C SER A 112 -18.93 -30.31 -3.29
N SER A 113 -19.77 -29.53 -2.60
CA SER A 113 -21.17 -29.93 -2.33
C SER A 113 -22.06 -29.89 -3.57
N PHE A 114 -21.68 -29.15 -4.61
CA PHE A 114 -22.43 -29.03 -5.87
C PHE A 114 -21.84 -29.84 -7.02
N THR A 115 -20.56 -30.18 -6.97
CA THR A 115 -19.84 -30.87 -8.03
C THR A 115 -18.63 -31.61 -7.48
N SER A 116 -18.25 -32.73 -8.14
CA SER A 116 -17.04 -33.51 -7.81
C SER A 116 -15.77 -32.81 -8.38
N LEU A 117 -15.54 -31.60 -8.02
CA LEU A 117 -14.33 -30.85 -8.43
C LEU A 117 -13.17 -31.15 -7.47
N ASP A 118 -11.96 -31.22 -8.03
CA ASP A 118 -10.74 -31.38 -7.26
C ASP A 118 -10.33 -30.04 -6.61
N TYR A 119 -9.55 -30.09 -5.54
CA TYR A 119 -9.07 -28.90 -4.80
C TYR A 119 -8.29 -27.93 -5.69
N ASP A 120 -7.61 -28.44 -6.72
CA ASP A 120 -6.88 -27.65 -7.73
C ASP A 120 -7.76 -26.61 -8.46
N PHE A 121 -9.09 -26.78 -8.46
CA PHE A 121 -10.00 -25.81 -9.05
C PHE A 121 -10.05 -24.49 -8.27
N VAL A 122 -9.86 -24.51 -6.95
CA VAL A 122 -9.80 -23.30 -6.12
C VAL A 122 -8.58 -22.47 -6.50
N ASP A 123 -7.46 -23.14 -6.81
CA ASP A 123 -6.25 -22.49 -7.30
C ASP A 123 -6.43 -21.85 -8.67
N TYR A 124 -7.18 -22.52 -9.56
CA TYR A 124 -7.48 -21.99 -10.88
C TYR A 124 -8.35 -20.72 -10.81
N ILE A 125 -9.40 -20.70 -10.00
CA ILE A 125 -10.28 -19.52 -9.85
C ILE A 125 -9.49 -18.32 -9.30
N GLY A 126 -8.64 -18.53 -8.33
CA GLY A 126 -7.84 -17.45 -7.74
C GLY A 126 -6.74 -16.89 -8.65
N GLY A 127 -6.37 -17.60 -9.72
CA GLY A 127 -5.37 -17.17 -10.70
C GLY A 127 -5.97 -16.62 -12.01
N ALA A 128 -7.31 -16.64 -12.17
CA ALA A 128 -7.94 -16.16 -13.40
C ALA A 128 -7.78 -14.63 -13.56
N PRO A 129 -7.33 -14.15 -14.74
CA PRO A 129 -7.22 -12.72 -14.97
C PRO A 129 -8.63 -12.08 -14.95
N GLY A 130 -8.80 -11.06 -14.12
CA GLY A 130 -10.03 -10.27 -14.03
C GLY A 130 -10.95 -10.60 -12.85
N ILE A 131 -10.49 -11.43 -11.95
CA ILE A 131 -11.19 -11.65 -10.67
C ILE A 131 -10.38 -11.01 -9.54
#